data_bc381cf76965baa625c361c5e63a3a8c
#
_entry.id   bc381cf76965baa625c361c5e63a3a8c
#
_cell.length_a   1.000
_cell.length_b   1.000
_cell.length_c   1.000
_cell.angle_alpha   90.00
_cell.angle_beta   90.00
_cell.angle_gamma   90.00
#
_symmetry.space_group_name_H-M   'P 1'
#
loop_
_entity.id
_entity.type
_entity.pdbx_description
1 polymer ?
#
loop_
_entity_poly.entity_id
_entity_poly.type
_entity_poly.pdbx_seq_one_letter_code
_entity_poly.pdbx_strand_id
1 'polypeptide(L)'
;MKGRALVILLVVLLLTGCVRRPVSFTLDEIGAYTGFDHVEEGYSRKAAKLYGWVIVEDLAVSENVKVWQRFLEQAAAGKDVGVRIAEFFGEEMYLMDIFCHDGQYRAFFSDGFDQNDEPFPVLLTLTGETNGQQAYAVVLTGDDSLTYDMVMRTFYSSQYPVPDIPAHRVLFLGMGEPNW
;
A
#
# COMPACT_ATOMS: atom_id res chain seq x y z
N MET A 1 48.15 -1.30 -14.10
CA MET A 1 47.00 -2.13 -13.71
C MET A 1 46.07 -1.52 -12.63
N LYS A 2 46.50 -0.50 -11.87
CA LYS A 2 45.68 0.13 -10.80
C LYS A 2 44.49 0.98 -11.30
N GLY A 3 44.55 1.57 -12.51
CA GLY A 3 43.49 2.42 -13.04
C GLY A 3 42.23 1.68 -13.55
N ARG A 4 42.40 0.44 -14.03
CA ARG A 4 41.26 -0.37 -14.54
C ARG A 4 40.38 -0.91 -13.43
N ALA A 5 40.93 -1.21 -12.26
CA ALA A 5 40.16 -1.68 -11.11
C ALA A 5 39.28 -0.56 -10.52
N LEU A 6 39.78 0.69 -10.56
CA LEU A 6 39.00 1.86 -10.04
C LEU A 6 37.80 2.18 -10.93
N VAL A 7 37.96 2.08 -12.26
CA VAL A 7 36.85 2.33 -13.21
C VAL A 7 35.77 1.26 -13.08
N ILE A 8 36.13 0.01 -12.89
CA ILE A 8 35.15 -1.10 -12.69
C ILE A 8 34.41 -0.93 -11.36
N LEU A 9 35.07 -0.50 -10.30
CA LEU A 9 34.45 -0.24 -9.02
C LEU A 9 33.45 0.93 -9.11
N LEU A 10 33.81 2.00 -9.84
CA LEU A 10 32.90 3.15 -10.03
C LEU A 10 31.69 2.80 -10.90
N VAL A 11 31.86 1.96 -11.93
CA VAL A 11 30.73 1.47 -12.76
C VAL A 11 29.80 0.55 -11.98
N VAL A 12 30.33 -0.31 -11.10
CA VAL A 12 29.50 -1.15 -10.21
C VAL A 12 28.72 -0.31 -9.22
N LEU A 13 29.30 0.76 -8.67
CA LEU A 13 28.61 1.70 -7.80
C LEU A 13 27.51 2.50 -8.53
N LEU A 14 27.68 2.81 -9.81
CA LEU A 14 26.67 3.46 -10.63
C LEU A 14 25.52 2.54 -11.05
N LEU A 15 25.78 1.22 -11.16
CA LEU A 15 24.76 0.24 -11.50
C LEU A 15 23.89 -0.20 -10.30
N THR A 16 24.34 0.06 -9.06
CA THR A 16 23.53 -0.17 -7.85
C THR A 16 22.55 0.96 -7.53
N GLY A 17 22.49 2.00 -8.37
CA GLY A 17 21.77 3.26 -8.16
C GLY A 17 20.28 3.27 -8.46
N CYS A 18 19.58 2.14 -8.55
CA CYS A 18 18.13 2.16 -8.30
C CYS A 18 17.90 2.14 -6.79
N VAL A 19 18.11 3.28 -6.14
CA VAL A 19 17.82 3.45 -4.72
C VAL A 19 16.31 3.42 -4.56
N ARG A 20 15.75 2.21 -4.43
CA ARG A 20 14.45 2.03 -3.82
C ARG A 20 14.58 2.57 -2.39
N ARG A 21 14.11 3.78 -2.15
CA ARG A 21 14.03 4.29 -0.79
C ARG A 21 12.93 3.51 -0.09
N PRO A 22 13.23 2.69 0.92
CA PRO A 22 12.19 2.06 1.70
C PRO A 22 11.31 3.17 2.28
N VAL A 23 10.00 2.95 2.30
CA VAL A 23 9.08 3.85 2.99
C VAL A 23 9.34 3.68 4.48
N SER A 24 9.63 4.78 5.18
CA SER A 24 9.93 4.75 6.60
C SER A 24 8.71 5.19 7.39
N PHE A 25 8.41 4.44 8.45
CA PHE A 25 7.40 4.84 9.43
C PHE A 25 7.98 5.96 10.29
N THR A 26 7.54 7.19 10.04
CA THR A 26 8.02 8.38 10.77
C THR A 26 6.84 9.24 11.19
N LEU A 27 6.77 9.55 12.47
CA LEU A 27 5.82 10.48 13.06
C LEU A 27 6.57 11.73 13.52
N ASP A 28 5.91 12.88 13.50
CA ASP A 28 6.42 14.11 14.10
C ASP A 28 6.25 14.12 15.62
N GLU A 29 6.59 15.26 16.26
CA GLU A 29 6.53 15.43 17.72
C GLU A 29 5.10 15.35 18.28
N ILE A 30 4.07 15.55 17.45
CA ILE A 30 2.65 15.48 17.85
C ILE A 30 1.97 14.19 17.37
N GLY A 31 2.74 13.26 16.76
CA GLY A 31 2.25 11.97 16.32
C GLY A 31 1.66 11.94 14.90
N ALA A 32 1.79 13.03 14.11
CA ALA A 32 1.33 13.03 12.73
C ALA A 32 2.33 12.34 11.80
N TYR A 33 1.83 11.59 10.81
CA TYR A 33 2.66 10.92 9.83
C TYR A 33 3.28 11.90 8.84
N THR A 34 4.59 11.86 8.67
CA THR A 34 5.37 12.81 7.86
C THR A 34 5.91 12.22 6.55
N GLY A 35 5.53 10.98 6.22
CA GLY A 35 6.07 10.27 5.05
C GLY A 35 5.71 10.90 3.70
N PHE A 36 4.72 11.78 3.66
CA PHE A 36 4.30 12.48 2.44
C PHE A 36 4.90 13.88 2.28
N ASP A 37 5.54 14.46 3.30
CA ASP A 37 6.04 15.85 3.31
C ASP A 37 7.05 16.17 2.20
N HIS A 38 7.69 15.13 1.67
CA HIS A 38 8.70 15.25 0.61
C HIS A 38 8.23 14.70 -0.74
N VAL A 39 6.93 14.42 -0.86
CA VAL A 39 6.36 14.00 -2.12
C VAL A 39 5.91 15.27 -2.86
N GLU A 40 6.61 15.60 -3.94
CA GLU A 40 6.27 16.76 -4.78
C GLU A 40 4.90 16.56 -5.43
N GLU A 41 4.09 17.61 -5.48
CA GLU A 41 2.84 17.60 -6.25
C GLU A 41 3.15 17.32 -7.74
N GLY A 42 2.37 16.43 -8.36
CA GLY A 42 2.48 16.14 -9.79
C GLY A 42 3.42 15.01 -10.17
N TYR A 43 3.72 14.08 -9.27
CA TYR A 43 4.39 12.84 -9.67
C TYR A 43 3.62 12.12 -10.77
N SER A 44 4.32 11.83 -11.86
CA SER A 44 3.75 11.03 -12.93
C SER A 44 3.78 9.54 -12.60
N ARG A 45 2.87 8.76 -13.20
CA ARG A 45 2.89 7.29 -13.15
C ARG A 45 4.26 6.70 -13.45
N LYS A 46 4.98 7.27 -14.44
CA LYS A 46 6.34 6.84 -14.79
C LYS A 46 7.31 7.05 -13.62
N ALA A 47 7.21 8.17 -12.92
CA ALA A 47 8.05 8.44 -11.76
C ALA A 47 7.72 7.46 -10.61
N ALA A 48 6.45 7.26 -10.28
CA ALA A 48 6.01 6.31 -9.27
C ALA A 48 6.53 4.90 -9.54
N LYS A 49 6.45 4.44 -10.80
CA LYS A 49 7.02 3.16 -11.23
C LYS A 49 8.52 3.07 -11.02
N LEU A 50 9.29 4.11 -11.37
CA LEU A 50 10.75 4.15 -11.21
C LEU A 50 11.17 4.16 -9.74
N TYR A 51 10.40 4.82 -8.87
CA TYR A 51 10.63 4.79 -7.42
C TYR A 51 10.29 3.45 -6.77
N GLY A 52 9.65 2.56 -7.52
CA GLY A 52 9.28 1.23 -7.05
C GLY A 52 7.99 1.23 -6.20
N TRP A 53 7.14 2.26 -6.33
CA TRP A 53 5.83 2.27 -5.70
C TRP A 53 4.92 1.27 -6.39
N VAL A 54 4.05 0.63 -5.63
CA VAL A 54 2.98 -0.20 -6.19
C VAL A 54 1.98 0.73 -6.87
N ILE A 55 1.58 0.41 -8.09
CA ILE A 55 0.59 1.23 -8.81
C ILE A 55 -0.72 0.48 -8.88
N VAL A 56 -1.77 1.14 -8.41
CA VAL A 56 -3.17 0.74 -8.56
C VAL A 56 -3.81 1.67 -9.58
N GLU A 57 -4.45 1.12 -10.59
CA GLU A 57 -5.13 1.83 -11.66
C GLU A 57 -6.26 0.98 -12.19
N ASP A 58 -7.39 1.60 -12.52
CA ASP A 58 -8.59 0.91 -13.00
C ASP A 58 -9.01 -0.28 -12.11
N LEU A 59 -8.94 -0.09 -10.80
CA LEU A 59 -9.24 -1.11 -9.79
C LEU A 59 -8.38 -2.38 -9.95
N ALA A 60 -7.11 -2.23 -10.27
CA ALA A 60 -6.16 -3.34 -10.33
C ALA A 60 -4.75 -2.89 -9.94
N VAL A 61 -3.97 -3.79 -9.33
CA VAL A 61 -2.52 -3.59 -9.19
C VAL A 61 -1.89 -3.78 -10.55
N SER A 62 -1.49 -2.67 -11.20
CA SER A 62 -1.03 -2.65 -12.59
C SER A 62 0.49 -2.76 -12.72
N GLU A 63 1.24 -2.22 -11.75
CA GLU A 63 2.70 -2.15 -11.83
C GLU A 63 3.35 -2.47 -10.47
N ASN A 64 4.59 -2.93 -10.52
CA ASN A 64 5.39 -3.28 -9.33
C ASN A 64 4.73 -4.33 -8.41
N VAL A 65 3.92 -5.24 -8.95
CA VAL A 65 3.24 -6.34 -8.23
C VAL A 65 4.21 -7.10 -7.30
N LYS A 66 5.45 -7.33 -7.74
CA LYS A 66 6.48 -8.00 -6.92
C LYS A 66 6.89 -7.21 -5.67
N VAL A 67 6.66 -5.90 -5.65
CA VAL A 67 6.92 -5.09 -4.45
C VAL A 67 5.81 -5.36 -3.43
N TRP A 68 4.57 -5.42 -3.89
CA TRP A 68 3.41 -5.79 -3.08
C TRP A 68 3.53 -7.20 -2.52
N GLN A 69 3.82 -8.20 -3.37
CA GLN A 69 4.06 -9.58 -2.94
C GLN A 69 5.11 -9.67 -1.84
N ARG A 70 6.25 -8.99 -2.03
CA ARG A 70 7.33 -8.99 -1.04
C ARG A 70 6.91 -8.33 0.28
N PHE A 71 6.12 -7.26 0.23
CA PHE A 71 5.56 -6.65 1.43
C PHE A 71 4.70 -7.67 2.20
N LEU A 72 3.77 -8.35 1.51
CA LEU A 72 2.92 -9.38 2.13
C LEU A 72 3.73 -10.52 2.75
N GLU A 73 4.73 -11.04 2.02
CA GLU A 73 5.61 -12.11 2.51
C GLU A 73 6.41 -11.69 3.75
N GLN A 74 6.95 -10.46 3.75
CA GLN A 74 7.74 -9.97 4.88
C GLN A 74 6.87 -9.67 6.11
N ALA A 75 5.71 -9.09 5.91
CA ALA A 75 4.75 -8.83 6.96
C ALA A 75 4.23 -10.14 7.58
N ALA A 76 3.89 -11.15 6.75
CA ALA A 76 3.50 -12.48 7.23
C ALA A 76 4.64 -13.20 8.00
N ALA A 77 5.90 -12.86 7.69
CA ALA A 77 7.06 -13.36 8.44
C ALA A 77 7.35 -12.54 9.73
N GLY A 78 6.46 -11.63 10.11
CA GLY A 78 6.59 -10.80 11.32
C GLY A 78 7.70 -9.75 11.25
N LYS A 79 8.08 -9.32 10.05
CA LYS A 79 9.12 -8.30 9.87
C LYS A 79 8.51 -6.92 9.81
N ASP A 80 9.23 -5.95 10.36
CA ASP A 80 8.92 -4.54 10.15
C ASP A 80 9.18 -4.17 8.69
N VAL A 81 8.12 -3.74 8.00
CA VAL A 81 8.17 -3.44 6.57
C VAL A 81 7.13 -2.40 6.19
N GLY A 82 7.45 -1.57 5.20
CA GLY A 82 6.52 -0.59 4.63
C GLY A 82 6.46 -0.67 3.11
N VAL A 83 5.32 -0.27 2.56
CA VAL A 83 5.09 -0.17 1.12
C VAL A 83 4.30 1.11 0.82
N ARG A 84 4.68 1.79 -0.27
CA ARG A 84 3.90 2.90 -0.82
C ARG A 84 3.12 2.43 -2.03
N ILE A 85 1.85 2.79 -2.05
CA ILE A 85 0.93 2.59 -3.17
C ILE A 85 0.62 3.97 -3.76
N ALA A 86 0.67 4.06 -5.08
CA ALA A 86 0.15 5.19 -5.84
C ALA A 86 -1.10 4.73 -6.58
N GLU A 87 -2.24 5.25 -6.19
CA GLU A 87 -3.52 4.97 -6.84
C GLU A 87 -3.86 6.11 -7.80
N PHE A 88 -4.17 5.75 -9.03
CA PHE A 88 -4.49 6.69 -10.09
C PHE A 88 -5.96 6.61 -10.47
N PHE A 89 -6.64 7.77 -10.40
CA PHE A 89 -7.98 8.00 -10.93
C PHE A 89 -7.89 9.03 -12.06
N GLY A 90 -7.72 8.56 -13.30
CA GLY A 90 -7.39 9.42 -14.42
C GLY A 90 -6.02 10.09 -14.25
N GLU A 91 -6.00 11.42 -14.14
CA GLU A 91 -4.77 12.19 -13.91
C GLU A 91 -4.47 12.46 -12.42
N GLU A 92 -5.43 12.21 -11.54
CA GLU A 92 -5.25 12.38 -10.10
C GLU A 92 -4.51 11.20 -9.49
N MET A 93 -3.59 11.48 -8.59
CA MET A 93 -2.80 10.49 -7.87
C MET A 93 -3.01 10.65 -6.38
N TYR A 94 -3.35 9.55 -5.73
CA TYR A 94 -3.43 9.44 -4.27
C TYR A 94 -2.36 8.49 -3.79
N LEU A 95 -1.72 8.84 -2.67
CA LEU A 95 -0.71 7.99 -2.07
C LEU A 95 -1.25 7.34 -0.81
N MET A 96 -0.85 6.09 -0.63
CA MET A 96 -1.11 5.34 0.58
C MET A 96 0.18 4.63 1.00
N ASP A 97 0.58 4.85 2.25
CA ASP A 97 1.68 4.13 2.87
C ASP A 97 1.13 3.12 3.87
N ILE A 98 1.50 1.85 3.69
CA ILE A 98 1.09 0.76 4.57
C ILE A 98 2.32 0.22 5.26
N PHE A 99 2.22 0.03 6.57
CA PHE A 99 3.28 -0.52 7.42
C PHE A 99 2.80 -1.76 8.16
N CYS A 100 3.68 -2.73 8.30
CA CYS A 100 3.64 -3.74 9.33
C CYS A 100 4.77 -3.42 10.32
N HIS A 101 4.44 -3.19 11.59
CA HIS A 101 5.39 -2.88 12.65
C HIS A 101 4.89 -3.54 13.94
N ASP A 102 5.78 -4.28 14.62
CA ASP A 102 5.42 -5.08 15.81
C ASP A 102 4.19 -5.98 15.60
N GLY A 103 4.04 -6.54 14.38
CA GLY A 103 2.90 -7.39 14.04
C GLY A 103 1.57 -6.66 13.88
N GLN A 104 1.58 -5.33 13.83
CA GLN A 104 0.40 -4.50 13.63
C GLN A 104 0.51 -3.75 12.32
N TYR A 105 -0.60 -3.62 11.61
CA TYR A 105 -0.69 -2.89 10.35
C TYR A 105 -1.24 -1.49 10.59
N ARG A 106 -0.67 -0.50 9.89
CA ARG A 106 -1.18 0.88 9.82
C ARG A 106 -1.19 1.33 8.37
N ALA A 107 -2.13 2.20 8.02
CA ALA A 107 -2.19 2.83 6.71
C ALA A 107 -2.39 4.34 6.86
N PHE A 108 -1.66 5.10 6.04
CA PHE A 108 -1.74 6.56 5.96
C PHE A 108 -2.07 6.96 4.54
N PHE A 109 -2.89 7.99 4.37
CA PHE A 109 -3.37 8.48 3.08
C PHE A 109 -2.96 9.93 2.88
N SER A 110 -2.52 10.27 1.65
CA SER A 110 -2.01 11.62 1.34
C SER A 110 -3.09 12.67 1.22
N ASP A 111 -4.34 12.27 1.02
CA ASP A 111 -5.50 13.18 0.95
C ASP A 111 -5.95 13.71 2.32
N GLY A 112 -5.37 13.20 3.39
CA GLY A 112 -5.72 13.57 4.76
C GLY A 112 -7.10 13.07 5.20
N PHE A 113 -7.79 12.28 4.37
CA PHE A 113 -9.18 11.87 4.60
C PHE A 113 -9.33 10.93 5.79
N ASP A 114 -8.31 10.16 6.10
CA ASP A 114 -8.30 9.28 7.27
C ASP A 114 -6.92 9.33 7.94
N GLN A 115 -6.76 10.29 8.86
CA GLN A 115 -5.53 10.42 9.65
C GLN A 115 -5.54 9.53 10.91
N ASN A 116 -6.52 8.62 11.03
CA ASN A 116 -6.55 7.70 12.14
C ASN A 116 -5.44 6.67 11.97
N ASP A 117 -4.42 6.75 12.80
CA ASP A 117 -3.27 5.85 12.84
C ASP A 117 -3.56 4.54 13.62
N GLU A 118 -4.84 4.24 13.89
CA GLU A 118 -5.24 3.05 14.63
C GLU A 118 -4.64 1.79 14.00
N PRO A 119 -3.90 1.00 14.79
CA PRO A 119 -3.30 -0.22 14.29
C PRO A 119 -4.33 -1.35 14.20
N PHE A 120 -4.17 -2.20 13.20
CA PHE A 120 -4.95 -3.41 13.01
C PHE A 120 -4.05 -4.65 13.06
N PRO A 121 -4.48 -5.74 13.70
CA PRO A 121 -3.69 -6.96 13.77
C PRO A 121 -3.65 -7.75 12.47
N VAL A 122 -4.60 -7.53 11.56
CA VAL A 122 -4.79 -8.38 10.38
C VAL A 122 -4.89 -7.55 9.10
N LEU A 123 -4.19 -7.99 8.05
CA LEU A 123 -4.36 -7.54 6.67
C LEU A 123 -4.93 -8.70 5.87
N LEU A 124 -6.08 -8.48 5.22
CA LEU A 124 -6.77 -9.49 4.41
C LEU A 124 -6.88 -9.05 2.96
N THR A 125 -6.81 -10.03 2.06
CA THR A 125 -7.32 -9.92 0.70
C THR A 125 -8.58 -10.76 0.62
N LEU A 126 -9.73 -10.10 0.54
CA LEU A 126 -11.04 -10.71 0.49
C LEU A 126 -11.51 -10.77 -0.96
N THR A 127 -12.03 -11.91 -1.39
CA THR A 127 -12.56 -12.09 -2.75
C THR A 127 -14.07 -12.30 -2.73
N GLY A 128 -14.74 -11.82 -3.76
CA GLY A 128 -16.18 -11.94 -3.92
C GLY A 128 -16.63 -11.53 -5.31
N GLU A 129 -17.87 -11.09 -5.45
CA GLU A 129 -18.44 -10.66 -6.73
C GLU A 129 -19.08 -9.28 -6.61
N THR A 130 -18.88 -8.47 -7.65
CA THR A 130 -19.57 -7.19 -7.84
C THR A 130 -20.12 -7.12 -9.26
N ASN A 131 -21.45 -6.93 -9.39
CA ASN A 131 -22.14 -6.89 -10.69
C ASN A 131 -21.88 -8.13 -11.56
N GLY A 132 -21.77 -9.33 -10.94
CA GLY A 132 -21.50 -10.58 -11.64
C GLY A 132 -20.07 -10.75 -12.14
N GLN A 133 -19.14 -9.93 -11.68
CA GLN A 133 -17.72 -10.03 -11.97
C GLN A 133 -16.95 -10.32 -10.68
N GLN A 134 -15.91 -11.13 -10.77
CA GLN A 134 -15.00 -11.31 -9.65
C GLN A 134 -14.38 -9.98 -9.23
N ALA A 135 -14.26 -9.80 -7.93
CA ALA A 135 -13.69 -8.62 -7.34
C ALA A 135 -12.97 -8.98 -6.02
N TYR A 136 -12.13 -8.08 -5.56
CA TYR A 136 -11.45 -8.25 -4.27
C TYR A 136 -11.38 -6.92 -3.51
N ALA A 137 -11.18 -7.05 -2.20
CA ALA A 137 -10.89 -5.93 -1.31
C ALA A 137 -9.64 -6.23 -0.50
N VAL A 138 -8.73 -5.28 -0.42
CA VAL A 138 -7.59 -5.33 0.51
C VAL A 138 -7.95 -4.46 1.70
N VAL A 139 -7.94 -5.06 2.89
CA VAL A 139 -8.46 -4.43 4.09
C VAL A 139 -7.55 -4.67 5.30
N LEU A 140 -7.51 -3.70 6.20
CA LEU A 140 -7.04 -3.87 7.57
C LEU A 140 -8.24 -4.14 8.48
N THR A 141 -8.12 -5.06 9.41
CA THR A 141 -9.22 -5.42 10.32
C THR A 141 -8.71 -5.95 11.66
N GLY A 142 -9.59 -5.89 12.66
CA GLY A 142 -9.36 -6.53 13.96
C GLY A 142 -9.77 -8.00 14.01
N ASP A 143 -10.44 -8.50 12.96
CA ASP A 143 -11.10 -9.82 12.98
C ASP A 143 -10.98 -10.49 11.61
N ASP A 144 -10.43 -11.70 11.58
CA ASP A 144 -10.24 -12.50 10.38
C ASP A 144 -11.54 -13.16 9.84
N SER A 145 -12.64 -13.04 10.57
CA SER A 145 -13.96 -13.48 10.11
C SER A 145 -14.62 -12.52 9.09
N LEU A 146 -14.01 -11.33 8.86
CA LEU A 146 -14.51 -10.35 7.90
C LEU A 146 -14.56 -10.96 6.49
N THR A 147 -15.67 -10.74 5.79
CA THR A 147 -15.88 -11.24 4.42
C THR A 147 -16.00 -10.07 3.42
N TYR A 148 -15.82 -10.37 2.13
CA TYR A 148 -16.01 -9.39 1.06
C TYR A 148 -17.41 -8.77 1.10
N ASP A 149 -18.45 -9.58 1.28
CA ASP A 149 -19.83 -9.10 1.34
C ASP A 149 -20.08 -8.17 2.54
N MET A 150 -19.46 -8.44 3.69
CA MET A 150 -19.52 -7.55 4.84
C MET A 150 -18.89 -6.19 4.52
N VAL A 151 -17.71 -6.18 3.88
CA VAL A 151 -17.05 -4.94 3.45
C VAL A 151 -17.94 -4.18 2.48
N MET A 152 -18.48 -4.84 1.46
CA MET A 152 -19.35 -4.18 0.47
C MET A 152 -20.63 -3.61 1.10
N ARG A 153 -21.19 -4.27 2.12
CA ARG A 153 -22.35 -3.74 2.86
C ARG A 153 -22.07 -2.39 3.51
N THR A 154 -20.83 -2.10 3.92
CA THR A 154 -20.51 -0.79 4.51
C THR A 154 -20.58 0.36 3.51
N PHE A 155 -20.30 0.12 2.23
CA PHE A 155 -20.42 1.14 1.18
C PHE A 155 -21.88 1.48 0.84
N TYR A 156 -22.81 0.54 1.06
CA TYR A 156 -24.23 0.72 0.72
C TYR A 156 -25.10 1.01 1.94
N SER A 157 -24.54 0.97 3.14
CA SER A 157 -25.28 1.24 4.37
C SER A 157 -25.41 2.73 4.62
N SER A 158 -26.59 3.15 5.05
CA SER A 158 -26.80 4.50 5.58
C SER A 158 -26.41 4.63 7.06
N GLN A 159 -26.04 3.51 7.70
CA GLN A 159 -25.62 3.47 9.11
C GLN A 159 -24.11 3.18 9.18
N TYR A 160 -23.39 3.95 9.97
CA TYR A 160 -21.99 3.71 10.26
C TYR A 160 -21.72 3.92 11.77
N PRO A 161 -21.07 2.99 12.48
CA PRO A 161 -20.69 1.65 12.02
C PRO A 161 -21.89 0.75 11.73
N VAL A 162 -21.72 -0.17 10.75
CA VAL A 162 -22.76 -1.15 10.43
C VAL A 162 -22.78 -2.22 11.53
N PRO A 163 -23.91 -2.50 12.17
CA PRO A 163 -23.99 -3.53 13.20
C PRO A 163 -23.50 -4.89 12.67
N ASP A 164 -22.86 -5.64 13.54
CA ASP A 164 -22.36 -7.00 13.28
C ASP A 164 -21.27 -7.11 12.19
N ILE A 165 -20.68 -5.98 11.78
CA ILE A 165 -19.49 -5.98 10.91
C ILE A 165 -18.27 -5.55 11.73
N PRO A 166 -17.19 -6.37 11.74
CA PRO A 166 -15.96 -6.00 12.41
C PRO A 166 -15.39 -4.66 11.94
N ALA A 167 -14.76 -3.93 12.85
CA ALA A 167 -14.02 -2.72 12.50
C ALA A 167 -12.96 -3.04 11.43
N HIS A 168 -12.98 -2.27 10.36
CA HIS A 168 -12.04 -2.47 9.26
C HIS A 168 -11.78 -1.17 8.51
N ARG A 169 -10.66 -1.15 7.79
CA ARG A 169 -10.28 -0.07 6.88
C ARG A 169 -10.00 -0.66 5.50
N VAL A 170 -10.74 -0.21 4.51
CA VAL A 170 -10.50 -0.59 3.12
C VAL A 170 -9.30 0.20 2.61
N LEU A 171 -8.30 -0.51 2.11
CA LEU A 171 -7.12 0.07 1.50
C LEU A 171 -7.38 0.36 0.02
N PHE A 172 -7.78 -0.65 -0.73
CA PHE A 172 -8.24 -0.50 -2.11
C PHE A 172 -9.14 -1.68 -2.51
N LEU A 173 -9.93 -1.43 -3.53
CA LEU A 173 -10.77 -2.43 -4.20
C LEU A 173 -10.12 -2.83 -5.52
N GLY A 174 -10.43 -4.03 -6.00
CA GLY A 174 -9.96 -4.50 -7.28
C GLY A 174 -10.98 -5.34 -8.02
N MET A 175 -10.86 -5.36 -9.35
CA MET A 175 -11.67 -6.20 -10.24
C MET A 175 -10.85 -7.39 -10.74
N GLY A 176 -11.51 -8.52 -10.91
CA GLY A 176 -10.87 -9.79 -11.27
C GLY A 176 -10.27 -10.52 -10.07
N GLU A 177 -9.37 -11.46 -10.37
CA GLU A 177 -8.60 -12.16 -9.33
C GLU A 177 -7.36 -11.33 -8.93
N PRO A 178 -6.95 -11.36 -7.64
CA PRO A 178 -5.68 -10.79 -7.24
C PRO A 178 -4.53 -11.41 -8.05
N ASN A 179 -3.63 -10.58 -8.58
CA ASN A 179 -2.53 -11.02 -9.45
C ASN A 179 -1.18 -11.15 -8.72
N TRP A 180 -1.21 -11.33 -7.40
CA TRP A 180 -0.04 -11.51 -6.53
C TRP A 180 -0.06 -12.79 -5.71
#